data_210fdb163931f8d24a2122f48d8dc8b6
#
_entry.id   210fdb163931f8d24a2122f48d8dc8b6
#
_cell.length_a   1.000
_cell.length_b   1.000
_cell.length_c   1.000
_cell.angle_alpha   90.00
_cell.angle_beta   90.00
_cell.angle_gamma   90.00
#
_symmetry.space_group_name_H-M   'P 1'
#
loop_
_entity.id
_entity.type
_entity.pdbx_description
1 polymer ?
#
loop_
_entity_poly.entity_id
_entity_poly.type
_entity_poly.pdbx_seq_one_letter_code
_entity_poly.pdbx_strand_id
1 'polypeptide(L)'
;MHRYRSHTCAQLRTSEVGQTVRLSGWVHRVRDHGGLLFIDLRDHYGMTQIVADPDSPAFKTAETVRGEWVIRVDGEVKARAAEAVNPNLDTGEIEVFAREIEVLSAAKELPLPVFGEPDYPEDIRLKYRFLDLRRETLHRNIVQRTRVIAEMRRRMSDAGFTEFSTPILTASSPEGARDFLVPSRLHPGTFYALPQAPQQYKQLIMVSGFDRYFQIAPCFRDEDPRADRLPGEFYQLDLEMSFVEQEDVLSTMEPVLRGVFETFAEGKPVTQKFRRIPYDEAIRKYGSDKPDLRNPIEMQDVSEHFRGSGFKVFAGILANDPKAEVWAIPAKTGGSRAFCDRMNSWAQGEGQPG
;
A
#
# COMPACT_ATOMS: atom_id res chain seq x y z
N MET A 1 -7.27 4.48 37.82
CA MET A 1 -7.62 4.41 36.38
C MET A 1 -7.00 5.61 35.67
N HIS A 2 -6.42 5.41 34.48
CA HIS A 2 -5.88 6.53 33.67
C HIS A 2 -6.99 7.53 33.32
N ARG A 3 -6.65 8.84 33.15
CA ARG A 3 -7.63 9.91 32.91
C ARG A 3 -8.51 9.65 31.69
N TYR A 4 -7.97 9.09 30.61
CA TYR A 4 -8.68 8.95 29.34
C TYR A 4 -9.12 7.52 29.04
N ARG A 5 -8.37 6.48 29.41
CA ARG A 5 -8.76 5.09 29.13
C ARG A 5 -8.07 4.09 30.05
N SER A 6 -8.77 3.01 30.35
CA SER A 6 -8.21 1.80 30.98
C SER A 6 -7.92 0.71 29.96
N HIS A 7 -8.72 0.64 28.88
CA HIS A 7 -8.62 -0.33 27.80
C HIS A 7 -8.77 0.36 26.44
N THR A 8 -8.28 -0.27 25.38
CA THR A 8 -8.59 0.12 24.01
C THR A 8 -9.94 -0.46 23.59
N CYS A 9 -10.51 0.07 22.48
CA CYS A 9 -11.79 -0.41 21.96
C CYS A 9 -11.72 -1.82 21.33
N ALA A 10 -10.56 -2.46 21.28
CA ALA A 10 -10.40 -3.84 20.81
C ALA A 10 -10.03 -4.84 21.92
N GLN A 11 -9.78 -4.39 23.15
CA GLN A 11 -9.22 -5.27 24.21
C GLN A 11 -10.26 -6.07 24.98
N LEU A 12 -11.51 -5.58 25.04
CA LEU A 12 -12.54 -6.18 25.89
C LEU A 12 -13.03 -7.51 25.32
N ARG A 13 -13.17 -8.48 26.22
CA ARG A 13 -13.70 -9.82 25.95
C ARG A 13 -14.69 -10.21 27.06
N THR A 14 -15.20 -11.42 27.01
CA THR A 14 -16.08 -11.97 28.06
C THR A 14 -15.40 -12.09 29.43
N SER A 15 -14.06 -12.14 29.46
CA SER A 15 -13.28 -12.14 30.71
C SER A 15 -13.39 -10.84 31.54
N GLU A 16 -13.74 -9.73 30.88
CA GLU A 16 -13.91 -8.42 31.53
C GLU A 16 -15.35 -8.14 31.97
N VAL A 17 -16.30 -9.08 31.76
CA VAL A 17 -17.71 -8.92 32.18
C VAL A 17 -17.80 -8.65 33.68
N GLY A 18 -18.58 -7.63 34.04
CA GLY A 18 -18.73 -7.12 35.40
C GLY A 18 -17.71 -6.07 35.82
N GLN A 19 -16.66 -5.84 35.01
CA GLN A 19 -15.66 -4.80 35.30
C GLN A 19 -16.16 -3.43 34.86
N THR A 20 -15.78 -2.41 35.64
CA THR A 20 -15.92 -1.01 35.21
C THR A 20 -14.70 -0.60 34.43
N VAL A 21 -14.92 -0.14 33.19
CA VAL A 21 -13.87 0.25 32.25
C VAL A 21 -14.04 1.70 31.82
N ARG A 22 -12.96 2.28 31.33
CA ARG A 22 -12.92 3.60 30.70
C ARG A 22 -12.38 3.45 29.28
N LEU A 23 -13.18 3.88 28.30
CA LEU A 23 -12.83 3.92 26.90
C LEU A 23 -12.81 5.35 26.39
N SER A 24 -11.93 5.65 25.45
CA SER A 24 -11.95 6.91 24.70
C SER A 24 -11.73 6.64 23.23
N GLY A 25 -12.49 7.32 22.38
CA GLY A 25 -12.43 7.10 20.95
C GLY A 25 -13.33 8.07 20.17
N TRP A 26 -13.43 7.80 18.90
CA TRP A 26 -14.33 8.48 17.99
C TRP A 26 -15.65 7.75 17.89
N VAL A 27 -16.75 8.49 17.89
CA VAL A 27 -18.08 7.96 17.63
C VAL A 27 -18.21 7.60 16.17
N HIS A 28 -18.32 6.33 15.88
CA HIS A 28 -18.50 5.84 14.50
C HIS A 28 -19.96 5.96 14.06
N ARG A 29 -20.87 5.52 14.90
CA ARG A 29 -22.34 5.54 14.64
C ARG A 29 -23.10 5.64 15.94
N VAL A 30 -24.24 6.32 15.87
CA VAL A 30 -25.26 6.33 16.94
C VAL A 30 -26.56 5.77 16.36
N ARG A 31 -27.20 4.87 17.09
CA ARG A 31 -28.49 4.26 16.73
C ARG A 31 -29.41 4.31 17.92
N ASP A 32 -30.72 4.62 17.69
CA ASP A 32 -31.79 4.53 18.67
C ASP A 32 -32.65 3.27 18.37
N HIS A 33 -32.82 2.44 19.35
CA HIS A 33 -33.65 1.26 19.30
C HIS A 33 -34.56 1.19 20.54
N GLY A 34 -35.75 1.77 20.38
CA GLY A 34 -36.78 1.71 21.44
C GLY A 34 -36.42 2.45 22.72
N GLY A 35 -35.64 3.54 22.61
CA GLY A 35 -35.21 4.38 23.71
C GLY A 35 -33.82 4.01 24.28
N LEU A 36 -33.24 2.89 23.88
CA LEU A 36 -31.83 2.58 24.14
C LEU A 36 -30.97 3.18 23.04
N LEU A 37 -29.91 3.91 23.41
CA LEU A 37 -28.94 4.44 22.48
C LEU A 37 -27.73 3.52 22.39
N PHE A 38 -27.42 3.12 21.16
CA PHE A 38 -26.23 2.33 20.84
C PHE A 38 -25.20 3.22 20.15
N ILE A 39 -24.01 3.31 20.72
CA ILE A 39 -22.90 4.08 20.17
C ILE A 39 -21.77 3.11 19.83
N ASP A 40 -21.42 3.03 18.56
CA ASP A 40 -20.23 2.33 18.13
C ASP A 40 -19.03 3.26 18.33
N LEU A 41 -18.19 2.97 19.32
CA LEU A 41 -17.00 3.75 19.67
C LEU A 41 -15.75 3.06 19.12
N ARG A 42 -14.97 3.77 18.32
CA ARG A 42 -13.74 3.22 17.74
C ARG A 42 -12.50 3.99 18.16
N ASP A 43 -11.39 3.28 18.21
CA ASP A 43 -10.05 3.86 18.33
C ASP A 43 -9.11 3.26 17.28
N HIS A 44 -7.80 3.46 17.44
CA HIS A 44 -6.79 2.87 16.53
C HIS A 44 -6.87 1.34 16.46
N TYR A 45 -7.27 0.70 17.52
CA TYR A 45 -7.17 -0.77 17.71
C TYR A 45 -8.42 -1.51 17.28
N GLY A 46 -9.59 -0.87 17.31
CA GLY A 46 -10.85 -1.50 16.96
C GLY A 46 -12.07 -0.73 17.43
N MET A 47 -13.18 -1.46 17.63
CA MET A 47 -14.49 -0.89 17.93
C MET A 47 -15.16 -1.65 19.07
N THR A 48 -15.85 -0.91 19.93
CA THR A 48 -16.71 -1.46 21.00
C THR A 48 -18.07 -0.78 20.98
N GLN A 49 -19.13 -1.57 21.13
CA GLN A 49 -20.48 -1.03 21.27
C GLN A 49 -20.70 -0.53 22.71
N ILE A 50 -21.16 0.70 22.82
CA ILE A 50 -21.59 1.33 24.05
C ILE A 50 -23.12 1.37 24.06
N VAL A 51 -23.72 1.06 25.20
CA VAL A 51 -25.17 1.16 25.40
C VAL A 51 -25.44 2.25 26.43
N ALA A 52 -26.28 3.22 26.09
CA ALA A 52 -26.81 4.20 27.03
C ALA A 52 -28.30 3.91 27.26
N ASP A 53 -28.61 3.56 28.50
CA ASP A 53 -29.93 3.28 29.00
C ASP A 53 -30.61 4.59 29.44
N PRO A 54 -31.91 4.82 29.21
CA PRO A 54 -32.62 6.00 29.68
C PRO A 54 -32.47 6.28 31.18
N ASP A 55 -32.35 5.25 31.97
CA ASP A 55 -32.15 5.36 33.43
C ASP A 55 -30.70 5.72 33.82
N SER A 56 -29.77 5.68 32.87
CA SER A 56 -28.38 6.04 33.12
C SER A 56 -28.14 7.56 33.14
N PRO A 57 -27.35 8.07 34.08
CA PRO A 57 -26.92 9.48 34.06
C PRO A 57 -26.23 9.91 32.76
N ALA A 58 -25.65 8.96 32.02
CA ALA A 58 -24.98 9.17 30.74
C ALA A 58 -25.95 9.46 29.59
N PHE A 59 -27.25 9.13 29.73
CA PHE A 59 -28.22 9.14 28.62
C PHE A 59 -28.37 10.53 27.99
N LYS A 60 -28.54 11.59 28.80
CA LYS A 60 -28.67 12.97 28.32
C LYS A 60 -27.48 13.40 27.46
N THR A 61 -26.28 13.01 27.82
CA THR A 61 -25.08 13.30 27.04
C THR A 61 -25.07 12.45 25.76
N ALA A 62 -25.44 11.16 25.86
CA ALA A 62 -25.51 10.25 24.71
C ALA A 62 -26.45 10.76 23.60
N GLU A 63 -27.59 11.36 23.94
CA GLU A 63 -28.55 11.97 22.97
C GLU A 63 -27.93 13.11 22.16
N THR A 64 -26.95 13.82 22.72
CA THR A 64 -26.29 14.96 22.07
C THR A 64 -25.14 14.53 21.17
N VAL A 65 -24.57 13.34 21.40
CA VAL A 65 -23.40 12.84 20.68
C VAL A 65 -23.68 12.64 19.19
N ARG A 66 -22.73 13.01 18.36
CA ARG A 66 -22.81 12.87 16.90
C ARG A 66 -21.60 12.12 16.38
N GLY A 67 -21.73 11.64 15.14
CA GLY A 67 -20.62 10.97 14.46
C GLY A 67 -19.33 11.78 14.46
N GLU A 68 -18.21 11.08 14.62
CA GLU A 68 -16.84 11.62 14.67
C GLU A 68 -16.53 12.56 15.85
N TRP A 69 -17.44 12.71 16.81
CA TRP A 69 -17.09 13.30 18.09
C TRP A 69 -16.13 12.41 18.86
N VAL A 70 -15.22 12.99 19.62
CA VAL A 70 -14.36 12.26 20.54
C VAL A 70 -14.98 12.27 21.93
N ILE A 71 -15.24 11.10 22.45
CA ILE A 71 -15.85 10.93 23.77
C ILE A 71 -15.01 10.01 24.65
N ARG A 72 -15.16 10.20 25.96
CA ARG A 72 -14.76 9.26 27.01
C ARG A 72 -16.02 8.61 27.57
N VAL A 73 -16.01 7.33 27.76
CA VAL A 73 -17.11 6.55 28.35
C VAL A 73 -16.58 5.77 29.55
N ASP A 74 -17.20 5.96 30.69
CA ASP A 74 -17.03 5.08 31.86
C ASP A 74 -18.28 4.19 31.95
N GLY A 75 -18.08 2.88 32.00
CA GLY A 75 -19.18 1.95 31.96
C GLY A 75 -18.82 0.55 32.41
N GLU A 76 -19.84 -0.28 32.58
CA GLU A 76 -19.72 -1.68 32.98
C GLU A 76 -19.78 -2.58 31.75
N VAL A 77 -18.85 -3.51 31.66
CA VAL A 77 -18.83 -4.53 30.59
C VAL A 77 -19.92 -5.57 30.89
N LYS A 78 -20.78 -5.81 29.91
CA LYS A 78 -21.80 -6.86 29.97
C LYS A 78 -21.69 -7.80 28.76
N ALA A 79 -22.03 -9.08 29.00
CA ALA A 79 -22.18 -10.02 27.90
C ALA A 79 -23.41 -9.68 27.08
N ARG A 80 -23.32 -9.78 25.75
CA ARG A 80 -24.52 -9.72 24.88
C ARG A 80 -25.33 -11.00 24.98
N ALA A 81 -26.63 -10.88 24.74
CA ALA A 81 -27.47 -12.03 24.52
C ALA A 81 -26.98 -12.82 23.28
N ALA A 82 -27.18 -14.12 23.28
CA ALA A 82 -26.62 -14.99 22.23
C ALA A 82 -27.06 -14.56 20.81
N GLU A 83 -28.28 -14.10 20.66
CA GLU A 83 -28.84 -13.58 19.41
C GLU A 83 -28.32 -12.20 19.00
N ALA A 84 -27.70 -11.48 19.91
CA ALA A 84 -27.14 -10.14 19.70
C ALA A 84 -25.60 -10.14 19.48
N VAL A 85 -24.96 -11.32 19.55
CA VAL A 85 -23.53 -11.45 19.28
C VAL A 85 -23.21 -11.03 17.85
N ASN A 86 -22.21 -10.16 17.69
CA ASN A 86 -21.78 -9.70 16.38
C ASN A 86 -20.43 -10.35 16.00
N PRO A 87 -20.41 -11.37 15.11
CA PRO A 87 -19.18 -12.07 14.75
C PRO A 87 -18.20 -11.22 13.92
N ASN A 88 -18.62 -10.05 13.44
CA ASN A 88 -17.78 -9.15 12.65
C ASN A 88 -16.97 -8.15 13.53
N LEU A 89 -17.14 -8.20 14.83
CA LEU A 89 -16.39 -7.38 15.79
C LEU A 89 -15.61 -8.26 16.74
N ASP A 90 -14.34 -7.94 16.98
CA ASP A 90 -13.51 -8.64 17.98
C ASP A 90 -14.10 -8.56 19.38
N THR A 91 -14.85 -7.50 19.69
CA THR A 91 -15.59 -7.27 20.94
C THR A 91 -17.05 -7.64 20.84
N GLY A 92 -17.45 -8.41 19.82
CA GLY A 92 -18.84 -8.65 19.46
C GLY A 92 -19.65 -9.47 20.46
N GLU A 93 -19.00 -10.14 21.41
CA GLU A 93 -19.66 -10.89 22.50
C GLU A 93 -20.03 -10.03 23.72
N ILE A 94 -19.50 -8.80 23.77
CA ILE A 94 -19.73 -7.87 24.88
C ILE A 94 -20.25 -6.51 24.41
N GLU A 95 -20.73 -5.75 25.34
CA GLU A 95 -21.07 -4.33 25.19
C GLU A 95 -20.78 -3.60 26.51
N VAL A 96 -20.63 -2.28 26.46
CA VAL A 96 -20.33 -1.45 27.64
C VAL A 96 -21.53 -0.58 27.96
N PHE A 97 -22.15 -0.82 29.10
CA PHE A 97 -23.25 0.01 29.61
C PHE A 97 -22.69 1.29 30.22
N ALA A 98 -22.93 2.42 29.55
CA ALA A 98 -22.39 3.71 29.96
C ALA A 98 -22.99 4.18 31.29
N ARG A 99 -22.13 4.58 32.23
CA ARG A 99 -22.48 5.26 33.48
C ARG A 99 -22.19 6.76 33.39
N GLU A 100 -21.13 7.12 32.67
CA GLU A 100 -20.73 8.51 32.42
C GLU A 100 -20.23 8.63 30.97
N ILE A 101 -20.59 9.71 30.30
CA ILE A 101 -20.05 10.11 29.02
C ILE A 101 -19.56 11.55 29.12
N GLU A 102 -18.28 11.75 28.79
CA GLU A 102 -17.67 13.08 28.65
C GLU A 102 -17.36 13.34 27.18
N VAL A 103 -17.83 14.47 26.66
CA VAL A 103 -17.44 14.94 25.31
C VAL A 103 -16.08 15.63 25.40
N LEU A 104 -15.06 14.96 24.88
CA LEU A 104 -13.68 15.51 24.86
C LEU A 104 -13.51 16.50 23.72
N SER A 105 -14.15 16.26 22.57
CA SER A 105 -14.12 17.15 21.43
C SER A 105 -15.33 16.91 20.53
N ALA A 106 -16.11 17.96 20.28
CA ALA A 106 -17.20 17.93 19.34
C ALA A 106 -16.69 18.24 17.92
N ALA A 107 -17.09 17.43 16.94
CA ALA A 107 -16.80 17.67 15.55
C ALA A 107 -17.93 18.48 14.89
N LYS A 108 -17.57 19.34 13.94
CA LYS A 108 -18.50 19.90 12.96
C LYS A 108 -18.84 18.85 11.91
N GLU A 109 -19.80 19.17 11.03
CA GLU A 109 -20.06 18.35 9.86
C GLU A 109 -18.78 18.12 9.04
N LEU A 110 -18.52 16.86 8.68
CA LEU A 110 -17.32 16.50 7.96
C LEU A 110 -17.48 16.74 6.46
N PRO A 111 -16.42 17.18 5.76
CA PRO A 111 -16.47 17.41 4.32
C PRO A 111 -16.55 16.11 3.51
N LEU A 112 -16.28 14.96 4.13
CA LEU A 112 -16.44 13.62 3.54
C LEU A 112 -16.70 12.61 4.65
N PRO A 113 -17.50 11.55 4.40
CA PRO A 113 -17.68 10.46 5.35
C PRO A 113 -16.38 9.65 5.51
N VAL A 114 -16.14 9.16 6.72
CA VAL A 114 -14.96 8.38 7.09
C VAL A 114 -15.24 6.86 7.21
N PHE A 115 -16.34 6.39 6.66
CA PHE A 115 -16.76 4.99 6.64
C PHE A 115 -17.27 4.61 5.24
N GLY A 116 -17.32 3.30 4.97
CA GLY A 116 -17.70 2.76 3.65
C GLY A 116 -16.60 2.99 2.59
N GLU A 117 -16.89 2.56 1.36
CA GLU A 117 -16.01 2.81 0.23
C GLU A 117 -16.05 4.28 -0.18
N PRO A 118 -14.90 4.87 -0.53
CA PRO A 118 -14.84 6.28 -0.88
C PRO A 118 -15.40 6.52 -2.28
N ASP A 119 -16.56 7.13 -2.36
CA ASP A 119 -17.16 7.65 -3.60
C ASP A 119 -16.90 9.17 -3.71
N TYR A 120 -15.64 9.56 -3.53
CA TYR A 120 -15.21 10.94 -3.59
C TYR A 120 -14.02 11.10 -4.53
N PRO A 121 -13.94 12.23 -5.27
CA PRO A 121 -12.79 12.55 -6.10
C PRO A 121 -11.49 12.55 -5.29
N GLU A 122 -10.41 12.16 -5.95
CA GLU A 122 -9.09 12.01 -5.31
C GLU A 122 -8.58 13.31 -4.69
N ASP A 123 -8.83 14.46 -5.33
CA ASP A 123 -8.45 15.78 -4.84
C ASP A 123 -9.07 16.10 -3.48
N ILE A 124 -10.35 15.78 -3.27
CA ILE A 124 -11.04 15.93 -1.99
C ILE A 124 -10.44 15.00 -0.92
N ARG A 125 -10.16 13.75 -1.29
CA ARG A 125 -9.55 12.76 -0.40
C ARG A 125 -8.13 13.16 0.00
N LEU A 126 -7.36 13.72 -0.92
CA LEU A 126 -6.01 14.22 -0.64
C LEU A 126 -6.05 15.50 0.21
N LYS A 127 -6.97 16.43 -0.07
CA LYS A 127 -7.16 17.64 0.73
C LYS A 127 -7.49 17.34 2.20
N TYR A 128 -8.34 16.34 2.43
CA TYR A 128 -8.76 15.90 3.76
C TYR A 128 -8.15 14.54 4.13
N ARG A 129 -6.91 14.30 3.77
CA ARG A 129 -6.23 13.01 3.93
C ARG A 129 -6.28 12.48 5.36
N PHE A 130 -6.20 13.34 6.36
CA PHE A 130 -6.30 13.00 7.78
C PHE A 130 -7.68 12.43 8.17
N LEU A 131 -8.75 12.77 7.45
CA LEU A 131 -10.07 12.15 7.60
C LEU A 131 -10.17 10.87 6.80
N ASP A 132 -9.71 10.88 5.56
CA ASP A 132 -9.72 9.71 4.68
C ASP A 132 -8.95 8.53 5.31
N LEU A 133 -7.85 8.79 6.03
CA LEU A 133 -7.09 7.78 6.78
C LEU A 133 -7.84 7.16 7.97
N ARG A 134 -9.00 7.70 8.38
CA ARG A 134 -9.87 7.07 9.37
C ARG A 134 -10.68 5.90 8.82
N ARG A 135 -10.78 5.76 7.48
CA ARG A 135 -11.45 4.62 6.83
C ARG A 135 -10.70 3.35 7.17
N GLU A 136 -11.45 2.30 7.47
CA GLU A 136 -10.88 1.02 7.89
C GLU A 136 -9.88 0.46 6.86
N THR A 137 -10.23 0.48 5.57
CA THR A 137 -9.36 -0.03 4.50
C THR A 137 -8.04 0.73 4.42
N LEU A 138 -8.06 2.06 4.47
CA LEU A 138 -6.85 2.88 4.42
C LEU A 138 -6.03 2.78 5.71
N HIS A 139 -6.70 2.79 6.86
CA HIS A 139 -6.05 2.59 8.15
C HIS A 139 -5.29 1.25 8.18
N ARG A 140 -5.96 0.16 7.78
CA ARG A 140 -5.35 -1.17 7.66
C ARG A 140 -4.16 -1.16 6.70
N ASN A 141 -4.28 -0.52 5.53
CA ASN A 141 -3.18 -0.44 4.56
C ASN A 141 -1.94 0.27 5.13
N ILE A 142 -2.12 1.36 5.90
CA ILE A 142 -1.01 2.06 6.55
C ILE A 142 -0.36 1.18 7.62
N VAL A 143 -1.16 0.51 8.45
CA VAL A 143 -0.66 -0.42 9.48
C VAL A 143 0.09 -1.59 8.82
N GLN A 144 -0.47 -2.16 7.74
CA GLN A 144 0.18 -3.24 6.99
C GLN A 144 1.50 -2.78 6.39
N ARG A 145 1.54 -1.59 5.75
CA ARG A 145 2.79 -1.01 5.23
C ARG A 145 3.86 -0.91 6.30
N THR A 146 3.50 -0.45 7.49
CA THR A 146 4.44 -0.35 8.63
C THR A 146 4.99 -1.72 9.03
N ARG A 147 4.12 -2.74 9.08
CA ARG A 147 4.53 -4.12 9.38
C ARG A 147 5.43 -4.71 8.31
N VAL A 148 5.14 -4.46 7.04
CA VAL A 148 5.99 -4.88 5.90
C VAL A 148 7.38 -4.28 6.03
N ILE A 149 7.49 -2.97 6.30
CA ILE A 149 8.78 -2.30 6.48
C ILE A 149 9.55 -2.86 7.69
N ALA A 150 8.88 -3.10 8.80
CA ALA A 150 9.50 -3.71 10.00
C ALA A 150 10.03 -5.13 9.70
N GLU A 151 9.27 -5.93 8.97
CA GLU A 151 9.68 -7.28 8.56
C GLU A 151 10.86 -7.26 7.58
N MET A 152 10.86 -6.33 6.63
CA MET A 152 12.02 -6.13 5.74
C MET A 152 13.29 -5.79 6.53
N ARG A 153 13.20 -4.86 7.50
CA ARG A 153 14.34 -4.51 8.36
C ARG A 153 14.86 -5.71 9.14
N ARG A 154 13.96 -6.47 9.75
CA ARG A 154 14.33 -7.67 10.49
C ARG A 154 15.08 -8.66 9.60
N ARG A 155 14.52 -8.97 8.42
CA ARG A 155 15.15 -9.92 7.47
C ARG A 155 16.48 -9.45 6.93
N MET A 156 16.62 -8.16 6.66
CA MET A 156 17.90 -7.57 6.23
C MET A 156 18.95 -7.68 7.35
N SER A 157 18.58 -7.37 8.58
CA SER A 157 19.47 -7.52 9.74
C SER A 157 19.85 -8.98 9.98
N ASP A 158 18.89 -9.91 9.88
CA ASP A 158 19.16 -11.35 10.00
C ASP A 158 20.08 -11.88 8.88
N ALA A 159 20.04 -11.25 7.69
CA ALA A 159 20.96 -11.53 6.57
C ALA A 159 22.33 -10.84 6.70
N GLY A 160 22.61 -10.20 7.85
CA GLY A 160 23.89 -9.60 8.18
C GLY A 160 24.12 -8.20 7.61
N PHE A 161 23.06 -7.51 7.18
CA PHE A 161 23.16 -6.13 6.72
C PHE A 161 23.10 -5.13 7.87
N THR A 162 23.83 -4.04 7.74
CA THR A 162 23.78 -2.88 8.66
C THR A 162 22.89 -1.79 8.06
N GLU A 163 21.89 -1.32 8.81
CA GLU A 163 21.02 -0.22 8.39
C GLU A 163 21.71 1.13 8.56
N PHE A 164 21.65 1.96 7.52
CA PHE A 164 22.16 3.32 7.52
C PHE A 164 21.05 4.33 7.23
N SER A 165 21.33 5.58 7.54
CA SER A 165 20.56 6.74 7.11
C SER A 165 21.52 7.74 6.46
N THR A 166 21.21 8.17 5.25
CA THR A 166 22.02 9.10 4.48
C THR A 166 21.36 10.50 4.42
N PRO A 167 22.14 11.57 4.18
CA PRO A 167 21.59 12.92 4.08
C PRO A 167 20.49 13.07 3.02
N ILE A 168 19.47 13.87 3.34
CA ILE A 168 18.36 14.22 2.42
C ILE A 168 18.66 15.51 1.67
N LEU A 169 19.27 16.52 2.34
CA LEU A 169 19.77 17.71 1.66
C LEU A 169 21.19 17.43 1.16
N THR A 170 21.32 17.26 -0.14
CA THR A 170 22.58 16.82 -0.78
C THR A 170 22.91 17.67 -1.99
N ALA A 171 23.98 17.37 -2.67
CA ALA A 171 24.30 17.93 -3.97
C ALA A 171 23.55 17.15 -5.07
N SER A 172 23.30 17.81 -6.21
CA SER A 172 22.78 17.15 -7.40
C SER A 172 23.68 15.97 -7.83
N SER A 173 23.05 14.87 -8.20
CA SER A 173 23.74 13.69 -8.71
C SER A 173 23.22 13.32 -10.11
N PRO A 174 24.07 12.85 -11.02
CA PRO A 174 23.69 12.56 -12.40
C PRO A 174 23.03 11.16 -12.52
N GLU A 175 21.90 10.94 -11.84
CA GLU A 175 21.24 9.62 -11.82
C GLU A 175 20.14 9.44 -12.88
N GLY A 176 19.97 10.42 -13.79
CA GLY A 176 19.13 10.30 -14.95
C GLY A 176 17.72 10.86 -14.83
N ALA A 177 17.20 11.11 -13.62
CA ALA A 177 15.96 11.85 -13.39
C ALA A 177 16.23 13.35 -13.17
N ARG A 178 15.19 14.18 -13.12
CA ARG A 178 15.31 15.57 -12.68
C ARG A 178 15.30 15.65 -11.16
N ASP A 179 16.13 16.55 -10.61
CA ASP A 179 16.22 16.77 -9.18
C ASP A 179 15.14 17.74 -8.70
N PHE A 180 14.57 17.48 -7.52
CA PHE A 180 13.93 18.52 -6.73
C PHE A 180 15.00 19.40 -6.08
N LEU A 181 14.93 20.71 -6.30
CA LEU A 181 15.93 21.66 -5.82
C LEU A 181 15.41 22.48 -4.62
N VAL A 182 16.27 22.64 -3.62
CA VAL A 182 15.99 23.49 -2.44
C VAL A 182 16.97 24.65 -2.42
N PRO A 183 16.51 25.92 -2.55
CA PRO A 183 17.39 27.08 -2.52
C PRO A 183 18.17 27.19 -1.20
N SER A 184 19.49 27.46 -1.27
CA SER A 184 20.30 27.71 -0.10
C SER A 184 20.07 29.15 0.42
N ARG A 185 19.70 29.26 1.70
CA ARG A 185 19.59 30.56 2.37
C ARG A 185 20.95 31.21 2.70
N LEU A 186 21.98 30.37 2.92
CA LEU A 186 23.31 30.78 3.33
C LEU A 186 24.20 31.15 2.14
N HIS A 187 23.92 30.56 0.99
CA HIS A 187 24.72 30.74 -0.22
C HIS A 187 23.80 31.15 -1.39
N PRO A 188 23.56 32.47 -1.59
CA PRO A 188 22.70 32.95 -2.67
C PRO A 188 23.13 32.43 -4.04
N GLY A 189 22.17 31.97 -4.85
CA GLY A 189 22.43 31.42 -6.19
C GLY A 189 22.84 29.94 -6.21
N THR A 190 22.90 29.29 -5.05
CA THR A 190 23.17 27.85 -4.96
C THR A 190 21.97 27.07 -4.44
N PHE A 191 21.94 25.75 -4.70
CA PHE A 191 20.83 24.87 -4.34
C PHE A 191 21.36 23.59 -3.71
N TYR A 192 20.58 23.05 -2.78
CA TYR A 192 20.62 21.64 -2.44
C TYR A 192 19.71 20.86 -3.39
N ALA A 193 19.99 19.59 -3.60
CA ALA A 193 19.10 18.67 -4.27
C ALA A 193 18.55 17.64 -3.28
N LEU A 194 17.33 17.15 -3.51
CA LEU A 194 16.81 15.97 -2.82
C LEU A 194 17.34 14.72 -3.54
N PRO A 195 17.68 13.64 -2.81
CA PRO A 195 18.34 12.49 -3.42
C PRO A 195 17.38 11.69 -4.31
N GLN A 196 17.79 11.38 -5.53
CA GLN A 196 17.08 10.45 -6.41
C GLN A 196 17.21 9.01 -5.95
N ALA A 197 18.35 8.68 -5.33
CA ALA A 197 18.73 7.47 -4.64
C ALA A 197 19.99 7.77 -3.80
N PRO A 198 20.34 6.98 -2.77
CA PRO A 198 21.52 7.22 -1.94
C PRO A 198 22.83 6.72 -2.59
N GLN A 199 22.93 6.70 -3.92
CA GLN A 199 23.98 6.02 -4.67
C GLN A 199 25.41 6.44 -4.28
N GLN A 200 25.69 7.74 -4.20
CA GLN A 200 27.04 8.20 -3.85
C GLN A 200 27.39 7.89 -2.39
N TYR A 201 26.41 8.04 -1.49
CA TYR A 201 26.63 7.77 -0.07
C TYR A 201 26.85 6.30 0.22
N LYS A 202 26.08 5.39 -0.39
CA LYS A 202 26.30 3.96 -0.19
C LYS A 202 27.66 3.51 -0.70
N GLN A 203 28.14 4.05 -1.83
CA GLN A 203 29.49 3.78 -2.31
C GLN A 203 30.55 4.25 -1.32
N LEU A 204 30.41 5.43 -0.71
CA LEU A 204 31.32 5.92 0.33
C LEU A 204 31.28 5.05 1.59
N ILE A 205 30.13 4.54 1.97
CA ILE A 205 29.98 3.59 3.08
C ILE A 205 30.75 2.31 2.79
N MET A 206 30.62 1.75 1.57
CA MET A 206 31.37 0.55 1.18
C MET A 206 32.89 0.81 1.17
N VAL A 207 33.35 1.94 0.65
CA VAL A 207 34.75 2.36 0.68
C VAL A 207 35.26 2.52 2.12
N SER A 208 34.39 2.84 3.08
CA SER A 208 34.72 2.93 4.51
C SER A 208 34.92 1.56 5.18
N GLY A 209 34.74 0.45 4.45
CA GLY A 209 35.01 -0.91 4.93
C GLY A 209 33.80 -1.65 5.47
N PHE A 210 32.57 -1.19 5.21
CA PHE A 210 31.36 -1.96 5.51
C PHE A 210 31.09 -2.95 4.37
N ASP A 211 30.70 -4.18 4.74
CA ASP A 211 30.49 -5.25 3.76
C ASP A 211 29.06 -5.34 3.24
N ARG A 212 28.08 -5.04 4.08
CA ARG A 212 26.66 -5.14 3.76
C ARG A 212 25.91 -3.95 4.31
N TYR A 213 25.51 -3.08 3.42
CA TYR A 213 24.71 -1.88 3.69
C TYR A 213 23.28 -2.11 3.25
N PHE A 214 22.33 -1.58 4.01
CA PHE A 214 20.97 -1.33 3.51
C PHE A 214 20.35 -0.08 4.11
N GLN A 215 19.30 0.40 3.47
CA GLN A 215 18.51 1.53 3.90
C GLN A 215 17.08 1.43 3.34
N ILE A 216 16.09 1.81 4.12
CA ILE A 216 14.76 2.15 3.57
C ILE A 216 14.81 3.62 3.17
N ALA A 217 15.29 3.86 1.97
CA ALA A 217 15.70 5.17 1.49
C ALA A 217 14.53 5.99 0.93
N PRO A 218 14.27 7.21 1.43
CA PRO A 218 13.40 8.15 0.73
C PRO A 218 14.10 8.63 -0.54
N CYS A 219 13.39 8.55 -1.66
CA CYS A 219 13.88 8.92 -2.99
C CYS A 219 12.93 9.91 -3.63
N PHE A 220 13.49 10.86 -4.38
CA PHE A 220 12.77 11.99 -4.96
C PHE A 220 13.15 12.12 -6.44
N ARG A 221 12.15 12.16 -7.34
CA ARG A 221 12.37 12.36 -8.77
C ARG A 221 11.32 13.32 -9.30
N ASP A 222 11.75 14.45 -9.85
CA ASP A 222 10.88 15.45 -10.45
C ASP A 222 10.50 15.02 -11.89
N GLU A 223 9.68 14.01 -11.97
CA GLU A 223 9.16 13.44 -13.20
C GLU A 223 7.63 13.52 -13.24
N ASP A 224 7.06 13.53 -14.43
CA ASP A 224 5.62 13.57 -14.57
C ASP A 224 4.99 12.32 -13.94
N PRO A 225 4.08 12.47 -12.96
CA PRO A 225 3.42 11.36 -12.33
C PRO A 225 2.52 10.64 -13.35
N ARG A 226 2.72 9.33 -13.49
CA ARG A 226 1.83 8.47 -14.28
C ARG A 226 0.92 7.71 -13.33
N ALA A 227 -0.34 7.54 -13.70
CA ALA A 227 -1.35 6.89 -12.86
C ALA A 227 -0.97 5.46 -12.42
N ASP A 228 -0.12 4.78 -13.20
CA ASP A 228 0.36 3.41 -12.99
C ASP A 228 1.76 3.32 -12.36
N ARG A 229 2.38 4.45 -12.01
CA ARG A 229 3.77 4.51 -11.54
C ARG A 229 3.89 5.23 -10.19
N LEU A 230 5.11 5.17 -9.66
CA LEU A 230 5.45 5.82 -8.40
C LEU A 230 5.30 7.35 -8.49
N PRO A 231 4.82 8.01 -7.42
CA PRO A 231 4.86 9.47 -7.30
C PRO A 231 6.32 9.95 -7.27
N GLY A 232 6.51 11.27 -7.39
CA GLY A 232 7.83 11.90 -7.32
C GLY A 232 8.60 11.66 -6.02
N GLU A 233 7.91 11.26 -4.93
CA GLU A 233 8.47 10.82 -3.66
C GLU A 233 8.08 9.37 -3.39
N PHE A 234 9.07 8.50 -3.15
CA PHE A 234 8.86 7.08 -2.86
C PHE A 234 10.00 6.52 -1.99
N TYR A 235 9.84 5.27 -1.53
CA TYR A 235 10.84 4.58 -0.72
C TYR A 235 11.41 3.38 -1.46
N GLN A 236 12.73 3.19 -1.35
CA GLN A 236 13.42 1.99 -1.84
C GLN A 236 13.94 1.17 -0.66
N LEU A 237 13.85 -0.15 -0.76
CA LEU A 237 14.80 -1.01 -0.06
C LEU A 237 16.09 -0.98 -0.87
N ASP A 238 17.01 -0.13 -0.46
CA ASP A 238 18.31 0.04 -1.10
C ASP A 238 19.36 -0.77 -0.36
N LEU A 239 20.27 -1.42 -1.08
CA LEU A 239 21.31 -2.26 -0.50
C LEU A 239 22.59 -2.26 -1.34
N GLU A 240 23.72 -2.58 -0.69
CA GLU A 240 24.99 -2.76 -1.34
C GLU A 240 25.78 -3.86 -0.63
N MET A 241 26.56 -4.64 -1.38
CA MET A 241 27.38 -5.74 -0.88
C MET A 241 28.78 -5.66 -1.48
N SER A 242 29.81 -5.94 -0.66
CA SER A 242 31.22 -6.05 -1.10
C SER A 242 31.57 -7.49 -1.47
N PHE A 243 32.57 -7.65 -2.35
CA PHE A 243 33.18 -8.94 -2.70
C PHE A 243 32.18 -9.98 -3.23
N VAL A 244 31.21 -9.55 -4.04
CA VAL A 244 30.13 -10.38 -4.56
C VAL A 244 29.96 -10.20 -6.06
N GLU A 245 29.37 -11.21 -6.70
CA GLU A 245 28.89 -11.20 -8.07
C GLU A 245 27.35 -11.07 -8.12
N GLN A 246 26.79 -10.93 -9.31
CA GLN A 246 25.33 -10.79 -9.50
C GLN A 246 24.55 -11.90 -8.83
N GLU A 247 25.01 -13.15 -8.94
CA GLU A 247 24.29 -14.31 -8.39
C GLU A 247 24.27 -14.29 -6.86
N ASP A 248 25.30 -13.77 -6.22
CA ASP A 248 25.36 -13.63 -4.76
C ASP A 248 24.31 -12.64 -4.25
N VAL A 249 24.12 -11.52 -4.96
CA VAL A 249 23.09 -10.53 -4.64
C VAL A 249 21.71 -11.14 -4.80
N LEU A 250 21.44 -11.81 -5.93
CA LEU A 250 20.15 -12.42 -6.22
C LEU A 250 19.81 -13.53 -5.20
N SER A 251 20.77 -14.40 -4.88
CA SER A 251 20.57 -15.49 -3.92
C SER A 251 20.42 -15.02 -2.48
N THR A 252 21.02 -13.89 -2.12
CA THR A 252 20.86 -13.25 -0.81
C THR A 252 19.47 -12.59 -0.69
N MET A 253 19.00 -11.94 -1.73
CA MET A 253 17.76 -11.17 -1.67
C MET A 253 16.51 -12.00 -1.92
N GLU A 254 16.59 -13.09 -2.67
CA GLU A 254 15.43 -13.96 -2.93
C GLU A 254 14.76 -14.48 -1.64
N PRO A 255 15.49 -15.02 -0.63
CA PRO A 255 14.89 -15.41 0.65
C PRO A 255 14.27 -14.25 1.43
N VAL A 256 14.88 -13.06 1.39
CA VAL A 256 14.36 -11.86 2.06
C VAL A 256 13.01 -11.48 1.47
N LEU A 257 12.93 -11.30 0.15
CA LEU A 257 11.70 -10.91 -0.54
C LEU A 257 10.62 -12.00 -0.42
N ARG A 258 10.97 -13.26 -0.68
CA ARG A 258 10.03 -14.37 -0.53
C ARG A 258 9.44 -14.43 0.87
N GLY A 259 10.27 -14.31 1.90
CA GLY A 259 9.79 -14.33 3.27
C GLY A 259 8.89 -13.16 3.65
N VAL A 260 9.10 -11.96 3.07
CA VAL A 260 8.15 -10.85 3.21
C VAL A 260 6.81 -11.22 2.58
N PHE A 261 6.81 -11.74 1.35
CA PHE A 261 5.57 -12.19 0.69
C PHE A 261 4.87 -13.29 1.49
N GLU A 262 5.58 -14.30 1.97
CA GLU A 262 5.01 -15.39 2.80
C GLU A 262 4.35 -14.86 4.08
N THR A 263 4.97 -13.88 4.74
CA THR A 263 4.44 -13.27 5.97
C THR A 263 3.13 -12.52 5.73
N PHE A 264 2.96 -11.88 4.57
CA PHE A 264 1.81 -11.02 4.28
C PHE A 264 0.89 -11.56 3.17
N ALA A 265 1.05 -12.82 2.76
CA ALA A 265 0.27 -13.41 1.66
C ALA A 265 -1.21 -13.69 2.00
N GLU A 266 -1.58 -13.66 3.28
CA GLU A 266 -2.96 -13.94 3.75
C GLU A 266 -3.52 -15.25 3.16
N GLY A 267 -2.70 -16.31 3.15
CA GLY A 267 -3.07 -17.63 2.63
C GLY A 267 -2.93 -17.79 1.11
N LYS A 268 -2.54 -16.75 0.38
CA LYS A 268 -2.26 -16.87 -1.07
C LYS A 268 -0.95 -17.62 -1.30
N PRO A 269 -0.85 -18.43 -2.36
CA PRO A 269 0.37 -19.13 -2.68
C PRO A 269 1.49 -18.16 -3.06
N VAL A 270 2.69 -18.38 -2.52
CA VAL A 270 3.88 -17.60 -2.83
C VAL A 270 4.85 -18.47 -3.65
N THR A 271 5.38 -17.90 -4.72
CA THR A 271 6.39 -18.55 -5.57
C THR A 271 7.64 -18.87 -4.77
N GLN A 272 8.01 -20.13 -4.68
CA GLN A 272 9.12 -20.59 -3.85
C GLN A 272 10.50 -20.28 -4.45
N LYS A 273 10.61 -20.28 -5.78
CA LYS A 273 11.82 -19.90 -6.51
C LYS A 273 11.47 -18.88 -7.57
N PHE A 274 12.07 -17.71 -7.52
CA PHE A 274 11.81 -16.65 -8.49
C PHE A 274 12.41 -17.03 -9.84
N ARG A 275 11.59 -16.96 -10.89
CA ARG A 275 12.01 -17.22 -12.26
C ARG A 275 12.97 -16.10 -12.72
N ARG A 276 14.06 -16.49 -13.34
CA ARG A 276 15.02 -15.57 -13.96
C ARG A 276 14.80 -15.55 -15.45
N ILE A 277 14.55 -14.41 -15.99
CA ILE A 277 14.21 -14.20 -17.40
C ILE A 277 15.22 -13.19 -17.94
N PRO A 278 16.01 -13.57 -18.95
CA PRO A 278 16.88 -12.59 -19.66
C PRO A 278 16.04 -11.47 -20.27
N TYR A 279 16.62 -10.27 -20.34
CA TYR A 279 15.92 -9.08 -20.88
C TYR A 279 15.36 -9.32 -22.27
N ASP A 280 16.18 -9.87 -23.20
CA ASP A 280 15.72 -10.13 -24.57
C ASP A 280 14.56 -11.13 -24.63
N GLU A 281 14.57 -12.15 -23.77
CA GLU A 281 13.45 -13.08 -23.64
C GLU A 281 12.21 -12.39 -23.10
N ALA A 282 12.36 -11.53 -22.09
CA ALA A 282 11.24 -10.79 -21.50
C ALA A 282 10.57 -9.89 -22.54
N ILE A 283 11.34 -9.12 -23.30
CA ILE A 283 10.80 -8.24 -24.34
C ILE A 283 10.17 -9.06 -25.47
N ARG A 284 10.81 -10.13 -25.95
CA ARG A 284 10.30 -10.94 -27.06
C ARG A 284 9.02 -11.69 -26.70
N LYS A 285 8.94 -12.28 -25.52
CA LYS A 285 7.79 -13.10 -25.12
C LYS A 285 6.64 -12.29 -24.52
N TYR A 286 6.95 -11.22 -23.79
CA TYR A 286 5.95 -10.51 -23.00
C TYR A 286 5.80 -9.03 -23.39
N GLY A 287 6.68 -8.50 -24.23
CA GLY A 287 6.66 -7.08 -24.63
C GLY A 287 7.01 -6.10 -23.49
N SER A 288 7.59 -6.60 -22.40
CA SER A 288 7.90 -5.81 -21.19
C SER A 288 9.10 -6.38 -20.47
N ASP A 289 9.91 -5.51 -19.88
CA ASP A 289 11.00 -5.86 -18.96
C ASP A 289 10.50 -6.27 -17.56
N LYS A 290 9.19 -6.15 -17.31
CA LYS A 290 8.51 -6.48 -16.05
C LYS A 290 7.25 -7.31 -16.29
N PRO A 291 7.38 -8.53 -16.83
CA PRO A 291 6.22 -9.35 -17.18
C PRO A 291 5.43 -9.81 -15.95
N ASP A 292 4.11 -9.69 -16.01
CA ASP A 292 3.22 -10.34 -15.05
C ASP A 292 2.98 -11.79 -15.46
N LEU A 293 3.69 -12.71 -14.83
CA LEU A 293 3.62 -14.15 -15.13
C LEU A 293 2.29 -14.83 -14.76
N ARG A 294 1.36 -14.11 -14.12
CA ARG A 294 -0.02 -14.57 -13.94
C ARG A 294 -0.82 -14.47 -15.24
N ASN A 295 -0.39 -13.60 -16.15
CA ASN A 295 -0.93 -13.54 -17.51
C ASN A 295 -0.31 -14.68 -18.33
N PRO A 296 -1.13 -15.65 -18.83
CA PRO A 296 -0.63 -16.78 -19.59
C PRO A 296 -0.28 -16.47 -21.05
N ILE A 297 -0.41 -15.21 -21.47
CA ILE A 297 -0.14 -14.82 -22.86
C ILE A 297 1.38 -14.66 -23.03
N GLU A 298 1.95 -15.54 -23.86
CA GLU A 298 3.33 -15.41 -24.34
C GLU A 298 3.31 -15.25 -25.85
N MET A 299 3.96 -14.21 -26.37
CA MET A 299 4.16 -14.03 -27.79
C MET A 299 5.00 -15.17 -28.36
N GLN A 300 4.73 -15.53 -29.60
CA GLN A 300 5.39 -16.64 -30.29
C GLN A 300 5.99 -16.18 -31.62
N ASP A 301 7.20 -16.64 -31.92
CA ASP A 301 7.82 -16.43 -33.21
C ASP A 301 7.09 -17.29 -34.28
N VAL A 302 6.51 -16.59 -35.23
CA VAL A 302 5.79 -17.19 -36.37
C VAL A 302 6.47 -16.92 -37.70
N SER A 303 7.73 -16.47 -37.69
CA SER A 303 8.50 -16.07 -38.89
C SER A 303 8.51 -17.12 -39.98
N GLU A 304 8.66 -18.41 -39.60
CA GLU A 304 8.72 -19.53 -40.55
C GLU A 304 7.42 -19.71 -41.34
N HIS A 305 6.26 -19.33 -40.78
CA HIS A 305 4.99 -19.39 -41.49
C HIS A 305 4.88 -18.31 -42.58
N PHE A 306 5.67 -17.27 -42.49
CA PHE A 306 5.65 -16.16 -43.45
C PHE A 306 6.80 -16.21 -44.47
N ARG A 307 7.88 -17.00 -44.23
CA ARG A 307 8.97 -17.15 -45.20
C ARG A 307 8.45 -17.81 -46.47
N GLY A 308 8.60 -17.11 -47.60
CA GLY A 308 8.12 -17.58 -48.88
C GLY A 308 6.59 -17.71 -49.02
N SER A 309 5.82 -17.18 -48.08
CA SER A 309 4.37 -17.25 -48.07
C SER A 309 3.74 -16.30 -49.11
N GLY A 310 2.45 -16.48 -49.43
CA GLY A 310 1.66 -15.57 -50.24
C GLY A 310 1.41 -14.19 -49.64
N PHE A 311 1.72 -13.99 -48.33
CA PHE A 311 1.62 -12.69 -47.66
C PHE A 311 2.88 -11.87 -47.90
N LYS A 312 2.89 -11.19 -49.07
CA LYS A 312 4.07 -10.53 -49.65
C LYS A 312 4.76 -9.51 -48.74
N VAL A 313 4.02 -8.86 -47.82
CA VAL A 313 4.59 -7.84 -46.93
C VAL A 313 5.60 -8.49 -45.96
N PHE A 314 5.20 -9.48 -45.18
CA PHE A 314 6.10 -10.13 -44.24
C PHE A 314 7.13 -11.02 -44.94
N ALA A 315 6.73 -11.73 -46.01
CA ALA A 315 7.67 -12.50 -46.81
C ALA A 315 8.81 -11.61 -47.39
N GLY A 316 8.49 -10.39 -47.86
CA GLY A 316 9.47 -9.44 -48.35
C GLY A 316 10.40 -8.92 -47.26
N ILE A 317 9.88 -8.57 -46.07
CA ILE A 317 10.68 -8.12 -44.92
C ILE A 317 11.67 -9.22 -44.50
N LEU A 318 11.18 -10.45 -44.32
CA LEU A 318 12.00 -11.61 -43.91
C LEU A 318 13.04 -12.02 -44.98
N ALA A 319 12.78 -11.75 -46.24
CA ALA A 319 13.73 -12.01 -47.34
C ALA A 319 14.85 -10.96 -47.39
N ASN A 320 14.55 -9.71 -47.09
CA ASN A 320 15.47 -8.59 -47.16
C ASN A 320 16.34 -8.40 -45.93
N ASP A 321 15.84 -8.83 -44.75
CA ASP A 321 16.57 -8.74 -43.49
C ASP A 321 16.61 -10.11 -42.80
N PRO A 322 17.80 -10.75 -42.73
CA PRO A 322 17.99 -12.02 -42.07
C PRO A 322 17.70 -12.01 -40.56
N LYS A 323 17.69 -10.81 -39.95
CA LYS A 323 17.42 -10.62 -38.50
C LYS A 323 15.94 -10.27 -38.24
N ALA A 324 15.16 -10.04 -39.28
CA ALA A 324 13.74 -9.75 -39.13
C ALA A 324 12.98 -10.96 -38.61
N GLU A 325 12.08 -10.71 -37.67
CA GLU A 325 11.22 -11.70 -37.03
C GLU A 325 9.76 -11.25 -37.07
N VAL A 326 8.84 -12.18 -37.13
CA VAL A 326 7.39 -11.94 -37.04
C VAL A 326 6.89 -12.62 -35.77
N TRP A 327 6.43 -11.83 -34.83
CA TRP A 327 5.91 -12.32 -33.55
C TRP A 327 4.39 -12.18 -33.49
N ALA A 328 3.71 -13.18 -32.98
CA ALA A 328 2.26 -13.21 -32.82
C ALA A 328 1.84 -13.27 -31.36
N ILE A 329 0.77 -12.55 -31.03
CA ILE A 329 0.10 -12.61 -29.74
C ILE A 329 -1.00 -13.70 -29.84
N PRO A 330 -0.92 -14.82 -29.10
CA PRO A 330 -1.95 -15.84 -29.15
C PRO A 330 -3.24 -15.33 -28.50
N ALA A 331 -4.35 -15.43 -29.22
CA ALA A 331 -5.70 -15.14 -28.70
C ALA A 331 -6.46 -16.45 -28.45
N LYS A 332 -7.07 -16.61 -27.30
CA LYS A 332 -7.85 -17.81 -26.93
C LYS A 332 -9.08 -18.01 -27.80
N THR A 333 -9.65 -16.94 -28.31
CA THR A 333 -10.81 -16.93 -29.21
C THR A 333 -10.45 -16.16 -30.47
N GLY A 334 -10.72 -16.72 -31.64
CA GLY A 334 -10.49 -16.03 -32.90
C GLY A 334 -11.28 -14.74 -33.00
N GLY A 335 -10.65 -13.68 -33.51
CA GLY A 335 -11.29 -12.41 -33.77
C GLY A 335 -11.98 -12.40 -35.13
N SER A 336 -13.09 -11.67 -35.25
CA SER A 336 -13.65 -11.34 -36.58
C SER A 336 -12.69 -10.35 -37.28
N ARG A 337 -12.82 -10.25 -38.63
CA ARG A 337 -12.06 -9.25 -39.40
C ARG A 337 -12.27 -7.84 -38.84
N ALA A 338 -13.51 -7.49 -38.50
CA ALA A 338 -13.82 -6.20 -37.89
C ALA A 338 -13.14 -5.99 -36.50
N PHE A 339 -12.91 -7.06 -35.74
CA PHE A 339 -12.13 -6.98 -34.51
C PHE A 339 -10.66 -6.65 -34.79
N CYS A 340 -10.05 -7.34 -35.78
CA CYS A 340 -8.66 -7.08 -36.16
C CYS A 340 -8.47 -5.66 -36.70
N ASP A 341 -9.41 -5.18 -37.54
CA ASP A 341 -9.37 -3.81 -38.04
C ASP A 341 -9.46 -2.76 -36.91
N ARG A 342 -10.30 -3.02 -35.88
CA ARG A 342 -10.36 -2.15 -34.71
C ARG A 342 -9.08 -2.18 -33.86
N MET A 343 -8.40 -3.32 -33.75
CA MET A 343 -7.13 -3.40 -33.05
C MET A 343 -6.04 -2.58 -33.73
N ASN A 344 -6.02 -2.57 -35.08
CA ASN A 344 -5.13 -1.70 -35.82
C ASN A 344 -5.40 -0.21 -35.50
N SER A 345 -6.66 0.20 -35.55
CA SER A 345 -7.04 1.58 -35.23
C SER A 345 -6.76 1.96 -33.80
N TRP A 346 -6.96 1.01 -32.87
CA TRP A 346 -6.63 1.21 -31.45
C TRP A 346 -5.13 1.41 -31.26
N ALA A 347 -4.28 0.55 -31.85
CA ALA A 347 -2.83 0.69 -31.76
C ALA A 347 -2.33 2.03 -32.31
N GLN A 348 -2.92 2.52 -33.42
CA GLN A 348 -2.61 3.85 -33.95
C GLN A 348 -3.02 4.96 -32.98
N GLY A 349 -4.16 4.83 -32.29
CA GLY A 349 -4.60 5.75 -31.23
C GLY A 349 -3.65 5.80 -30.05
N GLU A 350 -2.98 4.70 -29.74
CA GLU A 350 -1.95 4.58 -28.71
C GLU A 350 -0.54 4.99 -29.19
N GLY A 351 -0.43 5.59 -30.38
CA GLY A 351 0.83 6.07 -30.94
C GLY A 351 1.72 5.00 -31.57
N GLN A 352 1.19 3.80 -31.80
CA GLN A 352 1.89 2.71 -32.49
C GLN A 352 1.58 2.75 -34.01
N PRO A 353 2.45 2.20 -34.85
CA PRO A 353 2.23 2.24 -36.29
C PRO A 353 0.98 1.46 -36.78
N GLY A 354 0.42 0.60 -35.98
CA GLY A 354 -0.75 -0.20 -36.35
C GLY A 354 -0.43 -1.44 -37.15
#